data_c4b2463d4059110fa624f00c8d0bc722
#
_entry.id   c4b2463d4059110fa624f00c8d0bc722
#
_cell.length_a   1.000
_cell.length_b   1.000
_cell.length_c   1.000
_cell.angle_alpha   90.00
_cell.angle_beta   90.00
_cell.angle_gamma   90.00
#
_symmetry.space_group_name_H-M   'P 1'
#
loop_
_entity.id
_entity.type
_entity.pdbx_description
1 polymer ?
#
loop_
_entity_poly.entity_id
_entity_poly.type
_entity_poly.pdbx_seq_one_letter_code
_entity_poly.pdbx_strand_id
1 'polypeptide(L)'
;LFDQAVYCHFPHPIGDVIGPENFYKKSVGSIFKSMPDLERRDYIVISGTTDNGDQWIGCSGFYCGTFLYPFLDIPPTGHLAHMRFHEFYRFKNNKIVEVQSIWDIPELMMQANAWPLAPSLGKEWCIPGPVTMDGIKLEPGNTKKSAASLKTVVKMLSAMKKHPAEGGPEIMEMTKYWHPKLNWYGPSGIGTGRGISGFRNWHQIPFLNAMPDRGKTTTYNDKHGWGDQISYHFFAEDDYVAVTGWPNMTQTLSHDGWLGIAPPNKKIQIRSLDFWRLENGKIRENWVLLDLLDIYRQIGIDVFARLKEFNKSRSFQGNKNYVGAMI
;
A
#
# COMPACT_ATOMS: atom_id res chain seq x y z
N LEU A 1 23.19 -8.77 -6.65
CA LEU A 1 22.64 -7.77 -5.74
C LEU A 1 21.89 -8.41 -4.56
N PHE A 2 21.06 -9.44 -4.78
CA PHE A 2 20.36 -10.16 -3.74
C PHE A 2 21.29 -11.09 -2.95
N ASP A 3 21.03 -11.21 -1.64
CA ASP A 3 21.54 -12.32 -0.86
C ASP A 3 20.85 -13.62 -1.26
N GLN A 4 21.55 -14.76 -1.15
CA GLN A 4 20.97 -16.06 -1.51
C GLN A 4 19.83 -16.48 -0.57
N ALA A 5 19.85 -16.01 0.68
CA ALA A 5 18.83 -16.23 1.67
C ALA A 5 17.88 -15.02 1.84
N VAL A 6 17.78 -14.12 0.83
CA VAL A 6 16.89 -12.97 0.89
C VAL A 6 15.47 -13.40 1.24
N TYR A 7 14.89 -12.73 2.23
CA TYR A 7 13.50 -12.96 2.64
C TYR A 7 12.61 -11.92 1.98
N CYS A 8 11.62 -12.37 1.24
CA CYS A 8 10.75 -11.47 0.47
C CYS A 8 9.30 -11.65 0.89
N HIS A 9 8.69 -10.57 1.32
CA HIS A 9 7.30 -10.46 1.68
C HIS A 9 6.51 -9.88 0.51
N PHE A 10 5.48 -10.60 0.07
CA PHE A 10 4.55 -10.17 -0.97
C PHE A 10 3.10 -10.19 -0.46
N PRO A 11 2.19 -9.43 -1.09
CA PRO A 11 0.80 -9.41 -0.72
C PRO A 11 0.14 -10.77 -0.99
N HIS A 12 -1.00 -10.99 -0.33
CA HIS A 12 -1.85 -12.15 -0.65
C HIS A 12 -2.33 -12.07 -2.12
N PRO A 13 -2.32 -13.17 -2.89
CA PRO A 13 -2.09 -14.57 -2.51
C PRO A 13 -0.63 -15.04 -2.68
N ILE A 14 0.31 -14.20 -3.06
CA ILE A 14 1.68 -14.60 -3.37
C ILE A 14 2.39 -15.06 -2.09
N GLY A 15 2.32 -14.25 -1.02
CA GLY A 15 2.90 -14.58 0.29
C GLY A 15 4.42 -14.50 0.33
N ASP A 16 4.99 -15.06 1.37
CA ASP A 16 6.43 -15.00 1.63
C ASP A 16 7.22 -15.98 0.75
N VAL A 17 8.39 -15.55 0.30
CA VAL A 17 9.32 -16.38 -0.47
C VAL A 17 10.76 -16.16 -0.01
N ILE A 18 11.62 -17.16 -0.18
CA ILE A 18 13.04 -17.08 0.15
C ILE A 18 13.87 -17.31 -1.10
N GLY A 19 14.91 -16.49 -1.27
CA GLY A 19 15.89 -16.57 -2.33
C GLY A 19 15.49 -15.88 -3.63
N PRO A 20 16.48 -15.45 -4.43
CA PRO A 20 16.25 -14.64 -5.62
C PRO A 20 15.51 -15.39 -6.73
N GLU A 21 15.66 -16.71 -6.83
CA GLU A 21 14.95 -17.51 -7.80
C GLU A 21 13.44 -17.55 -7.53
N ASN A 22 13.05 -17.76 -6.28
CA ASN A 22 11.64 -17.73 -5.87
C ASN A 22 11.05 -16.31 -5.96
N PHE A 23 11.85 -15.27 -5.62
CA PHE A 23 11.48 -13.89 -5.86
C PHE A 23 11.06 -13.69 -7.32
N TYR A 24 11.91 -14.12 -8.28
CA TYR A 24 11.57 -13.98 -9.69
C TYR A 24 10.38 -14.84 -10.10
N LYS A 25 10.42 -16.14 -9.82
CA LYS A 25 9.42 -17.10 -10.33
C LYS A 25 8.01 -16.84 -9.80
N LYS A 26 7.87 -16.54 -8.51
CA LYS A 26 6.56 -16.41 -7.86
C LYS A 26 5.98 -15.02 -7.91
N SER A 27 6.80 -14.00 -8.17
CA SER A 27 6.37 -12.62 -8.21
C SER A 27 6.52 -12.00 -9.60
N VAL A 28 7.63 -11.37 -9.88
CA VAL A 28 7.85 -10.56 -11.10
C VAL A 28 7.65 -11.37 -12.38
N GLY A 29 8.11 -12.62 -12.40
CA GLY A 29 7.94 -13.50 -13.56
C GLY A 29 6.48 -13.83 -13.89
N SER A 30 5.58 -13.77 -12.90
CA SER A 30 4.14 -13.97 -13.16
C SER A 30 3.51 -12.75 -13.84
N ILE A 31 3.97 -11.53 -13.50
CA ILE A 31 3.53 -10.30 -14.19
C ILE A 31 4.04 -10.30 -15.63
N PHE A 32 5.31 -10.64 -15.86
CA PHE A 32 5.87 -10.73 -17.21
C PHE A 32 5.11 -11.71 -18.11
N LYS A 33 4.63 -12.81 -17.55
CA LYS A 33 3.79 -13.76 -18.31
C LYS A 33 2.45 -13.13 -18.70
N SER A 34 1.92 -12.27 -17.89
CA SER A 34 0.62 -11.63 -18.11
C SER A 34 0.72 -10.40 -19.00
N MET A 35 1.82 -9.68 -18.91
CA MET A 35 2.14 -8.47 -19.67
C MET A 35 3.55 -8.63 -20.28
N PRO A 36 3.68 -9.19 -21.49
CA PRO A 36 5.01 -9.47 -22.08
C PRO A 36 5.85 -8.22 -22.38
N ASP A 37 5.21 -7.08 -22.58
CA ASP A 37 5.81 -5.76 -22.77
C ASP A 37 5.89 -4.94 -21.48
N LEU A 38 6.00 -5.61 -20.32
CA LEU A 38 5.98 -4.99 -19.00
C LEU A 38 7.05 -3.91 -18.84
N GLU A 39 6.62 -2.74 -18.40
CA GLU A 39 7.48 -1.66 -17.94
C GLU A 39 7.29 -1.45 -16.43
N ARG A 40 8.39 -1.14 -15.74
CA ARG A 40 8.38 -0.62 -14.37
C ARG A 40 8.61 0.89 -14.42
N ARG A 41 7.72 1.66 -13.81
CA ARG A 41 7.78 3.13 -13.78
C ARG A 41 7.77 3.61 -12.34
N ASP A 42 8.96 3.87 -11.80
CA ASP A 42 9.11 4.49 -10.48
C ASP A 42 8.85 5.99 -10.56
N TYR A 43 8.20 6.56 -9.55
CA TYR A 43 8.02 7.99 -9.38
C TYR A 43 8.46 8.49 -8.00
N ILE A 44 8.70 7.59 -7.04
CA ILE A 44 9.39 7.85 -5.78
C ILE A 44 10.45 6.76 -5.61
N VAL A 45 11.68 7.19 -5.38
CA VAL A 45 12.80 6.34 -4.96
C VAL A 45 13.58 7.13 -3.93
N ILE A 46 13.52 6.72 -2.68
CA ILE A 46 14.21 7.34 -1.56
C ILE A 46 14.94 6.32 -0.73
N SER A 47 16.01 6.76 -0.10
CA SER A 47 16.83 5.93 0.78
C SER A 47 16.95 6.52 2.18
N GLY A 48 17.29 5.69 3.15
CA GLY A 48 17.57 6.16 4.48
C GLY A 48 17.95 5.06 5.45
N THR A 49 18.37 5.51 6.63
CA THR A 49 18.72 4.63 7.74
C THR A 49 17.67 4.78 8.83
N THR A 50 17.18 3.67 9.33
CA THR A 50 16.21 3.63 10.43
C THR A 50 16.89 3.80 11.79
N ASP A 51 16.12 4.02 12.85
CA ASP A 51 16.66 4.24 14.20
C ASP A 51 17.50 3.06 14.73
N ASN A 52 17.24 1.84 14.25
CA ASN A 52 18.04 0.66 14.59
C ASN A 52 19.28 0.44 13.69
N GLY A 53 19.54 1.37 12.77
CA GLY A 53 20.71 1.33 11.88
C GLY A 53 20.53 0.53 10.59
N ASP A 54 19.33 0.00 10.31
CA ASP A 54 19.06 -0.69 9.04
C ASP A 54 18.98 0.30 7.88
N GLN A 55 19.58 -0.06 6.77
CA GLN A 55 19.55 0.72 5.53
C GLN A 55 18.43 0.23 4.63
N TRP A 56 17.55 1.12 4.23
CA TRP A 56 16.41 0.84 3.38
C TRP A 56 16.37 1.74 2.14
N ILE A 57 15.86 1.18 1.05
CA ILE A 57 15.39 1.92 -0.12
C ILE A 57 13.90 1.65 -0.26
N GLY A 58 13.12 2.70 -0.42
CA GLY A 58 11.70 2.63 -0.70
C GLY A 58 11.39 3.12 -2.10
N CYS A 59 10.64 2.35 -2.86
CA CYS A 59 10.22 2.64 -4.22
C CYS A 59 8.70 2.65 -4.30
N SER A 60 8.12 3.67 -4.94
CA SER A 60 6.73 3.71 -5.33
C SER A 60 6.62 4.04 -6.81
N GLY A 61 5.74 3.33 -7.49
CA GLY A 61 5.55 3.45 -8.93
C GLY A 61 4.41 2.56 -9.39
N PHE A 62 4.41 2.23 -10.66
CA PHE A 62 3.50 1.25 -11.22
C PHE A 62 4.18 0.37 -12.26
N TYR A 63 3.76 -0.87 -12.31
CA TYR A 63 3.98 -1.76 -13.44
C TYR A 63 2.92 -1.47 -14.49
N CYS A 64 3.27 -1.40 -15.76
CA CYS A 64 2.31 -1.26 -16.84
C CYS A 64 2.74 -2.05 -18.06
N GLY A 65 1.75 -2.46 -18.85
CA GLY A 65 1.95 -3.21 -20.08
C GLY A 65 0.62 -3.59 -20.71
N THR A 66 0.68 -4.24 -21.87
CA THR A 66 -0.52 -4.79 -22.51
C THR A 66 -0.93 -6.06 -21.78
N PHE A 67 -2.07 -6.06 -21.11
CA PHE A 67 -2.56 -7.19 -20.30
C PHE A 67 -3.18 -8.26 -21.19
N LEU A 68 -2.34 -9.22 -21.63
CA LEU A 68 -2.71 -10.24 -22.64
C LEU A 68 -3.10 -11.59 -22.04
N TYR A 69 -2.54 -11.96 -20.88
CA TYR A 69 -2.78 -13.28 -20.28
C TYR A 69 -3.24 -13.13 -18.83
N PRO A 70 -4.03 -14.06 -18.27
CA PRO A 70 -4.53 -13.97 -16.91
C PRO A 70 -3.40 -13.78 -15.87
N PHE A 71 -3.63 -12.91 -14.90
CA PHE A 71 -2.80 -12.73 -13.72
C PHE A 71 -3.62 -13.05 -12.46
N LEU A 72 -3.24 -14.08 -11.70
CA LEU A 72 -3.98 -14.50 -10.50
C LEU A 72 -5.49 -14.70 -10.77
N ASP A 73 -5.85 -15.34 -11.85
CA ASP A 73 -7.23 -15.53 -12.34
C ASP A 73 -7.97 -14.21 -12.72
N ILE A 74 -7.31 -13.06 -12.69
CA ILE A 74 -7.85 -11.81 -13.23
C ILE A 74 -7.86 -11.92 -14.76
N PRO A 75 -9.01 -11.72 -15.42
CA PRO A 75 -9.10 -11.86 -16.87
C PRO A 75 -8.32 -10.75 -17.59
N PRO A 76 -7.61 -11.08 -18.67
CA PRO A 76 -6.90 -10.06 -19.45
C PRO A 76 -7.85 -9.09 -20.12
N THR A 77 -7.40 -7.85 -20.29
CA THR A 77 -8.16 -6.81 -20.97
C THR A 77 -7.85 -6.68 -22.46
N GLY A 78 -6.68 -7.14 -22.88
CA GLY A 78 -6.13 -6.89 -24.22
C GLY A 78 -5.69 -5.45 -24.44
N HIS A 79 -5.72 -4.60 -23.40
CA HIS A 79 -5.37 -3.19 -23.43
C HIS A 79 -4.24 -2.89 -22.46
N LEU A 80 -3.69 -1.67 -22.56
CA LEU A 80 -2.80 -1.13 -21.55
C LEU A 80 -3.46 -1.22 -20.17
N ALA A 81 -2.77 -1.83 -19.23
CA ALA A 81 -3.16 -1.87 -17.83
C ALA A 81 -1.97 -1.48 -16.95
N HIS A 82 -2.27 -1.09 -15.73
CA HIS A 82 -1.26 -0.73 -14.75
C HIS A 82 -1.60 -1.31 -13.38
N MET A 83 -0.59 -1.48 -12.55
CA MET A 83 -0.71 -1.95 -11.18
C MET A 83 0.32 -1.22 -10.32
N ARG A 84 -0.17 -0.39 -9.40
CA ARG A 84 0.67 0.37 -8.49
C ARG A 84 1.42 -0.58 -7.55
N PHE A 85 2.64 -0.21 -7.19
CA PHE A 85 3.43 -0.91 -6.20
C PHE A 85 4.06 0.05 -5.19
N HIS A 86 4.26 -0.45 -3.98
CA HIS A 86 5.22 0.05 -3.00
C HIS A 86 6.15 -1.10 -2.65
N GLU A 87 7.45 -0.88 -2.79
CA GLU A 87 8.47 -1.89 -2.60
C GLU A 87 9.61 -1.34 -1.77
N PHE A 88 10.00 -2.07 -0.75
CA PHE A 88 11.03 -1.70 0.19
C PHE A 88 12.11 -2.76 0.22
N TYR A 89 13.36 -2.33 0.16
CA TYR A 89 14.53 -3.19 0.08
C TYR A 89 15.46 -2.87 1.23
N ARG A 90 15.71 -3.84 2.11
CA ARG A 90 16.70 -3.71 3.18
C ARG A 90 18.06 -4.20 2.72
N PHE A 91 19.07 -3.39 2.97
CA PHE A 91 20.45 -3.68 2.60
C PHE A 91 21.28 -4.04 3.81
N LYS A 92 22.15 -5.04 3.64
CA LYS A 92 23.21 -5.41 4.56
C LYS A 92 24.42 -5.88 3.75
N ASN A 93 25.60 -5.32 4.03
CA ASN A 93 26.83 -5.67 3.32
C ASN A 93 26.69 -5.57 1.79
N ASN A 94 26.08 -4.50 1.30
CA ASN A 94 25.81 -4.23 -0.13
C ASN A 94 24.94 -5.27 -0.84
N LYS A 95 24.17 -6.07 -0.08
CA LYS A 95 23.21 -7.03 -0.62
C LYS A 95 21.82 -6.74 -0.08
N ILE A 96 20.81 -7.00 -0.89
CA ILE A 96 19.41 -6.99 -0.48
C ILE A 96 19.16 -8.27 0.32
N VAL A 97 18.80 -8.12 1.60
CA VAL A 97 18.56 -9.23 2.53
C VAL A 97 17.07 -9.39 2.87
N GLU A 98 16.27 -8.36 2.60
CA GLU A 98 14.82 -8.39 2.82
C GLU A 98 14.12 -7.51 1.77
N VAL A 99 12.94 -7.96 1.34
CA VAL A 99 12.02 -7.20 0.50
C VAL A 99 10.65 -7.19 1.16
N GLN A 100 10.01 -6.04 1.24
CA GLN A 100 8.61 -5.91 1.60
C GLN A 100 7.90 -5.20 0.45
N SER A 101 6.91 -5.86 -0.14
CA SER A 101 6.26 -5.39 -1.36
C SER A 101 4.75 -5.53 -1.24
N ILE A 102 4.02 -4.47 -1.57
CA ILE A 102 2.57 -4.51 -1.79
C ILE A 102 2.30 -4.03 -3.21
N TRP A 103 1.57 -4.84 -3.95
CA TRP A 103 1.03 -4.52 -5.26
C TRP A 103 -0.46 -4.28 -5.16
N ASP A 104 -0.95 -3.24 -5.80
CA ASP A 104 -2.37 -2.90 -5.83
C ASP A 104 -3.12 -3.85 -6.79
N ILE A 105 -3.16 -5.14 -6.42
CA ILE A 105 -3.86 -6.17 -7.21
C ILE A 105 -5.33 -5.79 -7.45
N PRO A 106 -6.06 -5.21 -6.47
CA PRO A 106 -7.41 -4.68 -6.70
C PRO A 106 -7.49 -3.66 -7.84
N GLU A 107 -6.46 -2.81 -8.03
CA GLU A 107 -6.40 -1.85 -9.14
C GLU A 107 -6.46 -2.56 -10.50
N LEU A 108 -5.73 -3.65 -10.65
CA LEU A 108 -5.78 -4.46 -11.89
C LEU A 108 -7.13 -5.17 -12.04
N MET A 109 -7.72 -5.69 -10.94
CA MET A 109 -9.07 -6.27 -10.96
C MET A 109 -10.11 -5.26 -11.44
N MET A 110 -10.04 -4.01 -10.97
CA MET A 110 -10.98 -2.95 -11.37
C MET A 110 -10.84 -2.57 -12.85
N GLN A 111 -9.61 -2.45 -13.37
CA GLN A 111 -9.36 -2.21 -14.79
C GLN A 111 -9.90 -3.33 -15.68
N ALA A 112 -9.86 -4.57 -15.18
CA ALA A 112 -10.47 -5.72 -15.85
C ALA A 112 -12.00 -5.81 -15.65
N ASN A 113 -12.62 -4.83 -14.97
CA ASN A 113 -14.02 -4.89 -14.51
C ASN A 113 -14.34 -6.20 -13.77
N ALA A 114 -13.42 -6.66 -12.94
CA ALA A 114 -13.46 -7.95 -12.27
C ALA A 114 -13.33 -7.83 -10.74
N TRP A 115 -13.51 -6.63 -10.17
CA TRP A 115 -13.54 -6.42 -8.73
C TRP A 115 -14.85 -6.98 -8.14
N PRO A 116 -14.79 -8.03 -7.28
CA PRO A 116 -15.99 -8.76 -6.86
C PRO A 116 -16.56 -8.27 -5.51
N LEU A 117 -16.20 -7.07 -5.07
CA LEU A 117 -16.63 -6.47 -3.81
C LEU A 117 -17.26 -5.09 -4.03
N ALA A 118 -17.60 -4.40 -2.93
CA ALA A 118 -18.21 -3.09 -2.97
C ALA A 118 -17.30 -2.05 -3.67
N PRO A 119 -17.89 -1.02 -4.29
CA PRO A 119 -17.14 0.12 -4.78
C PRO A 119 -16.36 0.82 -3.67
N SER A 120 -15.26 1.47 -4.04
CA SER A 120 -14.45 2.27 -3.13
C SER A 120 -15.23 3.44 -2.54
N LEU A 121 -14.92 3.83 -1.32
CA LEU A 121 -15.49 5.01 -0.68
C LEU A 121 -14.93 6.30 -1.30
N GLY A 122 -13.64 6.34 -1.59
CA GLY A 122 -12.96 7.43 -2.27
C GLY A 122 -12.95 7.26 -3.79
N LYS A 123 -12.23 8.14 -4.48
CA LYS A 123 -12.15 8.15 -5.94
C LYS A 123 -11.09 7.15 -6.43
N GLU A 124 -11.48 6.25 -7.30
CA GLU A 124 -10.55 5.43 -8.08
C GLU A 124 -10.01 6.21 -9.27
N TRP A 125 -8.70 6.19 -9.45
CA TRP A 125 -8.01 6.79 -10.60
C TRP A 125 -6.57 6.32 -10.67
N CYS A 126 -5.88 6.56 -11.80
CA CYS A 126 -4.46 6.30 -11.93
C CYS A 126 -3.68 7.28 -11.03
N ILE A 127 -3.04 6.75 -10.00
CA ILE A 127 -2.36 7.56 -8.98
C ILE A 127 -1.10 8.20 -9.58
N PRO A 128 -0.99 9.55 -9.55
CA PRO A 128 0.18 10.24 -10.07
C PRO A 128 1.38 10.15 -9.12
N GLY A 129 2.56 10.38 -9.67
CA GLY A 129 3.74 10.73 -8.90
C GLY A 129 3.63 12.09 -8.20
N PRO A 130 4.67 12.50 -7.45
CA PRO A 130 4.70 13.78 -6.75
C PRO A 130 4.46 14.97 -7.69
N VAL A 131 3.65 15.92 -7.25
CA VAL A 131 3.36 17.13 -8.06
C VAL A 131 4.62 17.94 -8.39
N THR A 132 5.66 17.82 -7.59
CA THR A 132 6.97 18.46 -7.80
C THR A 132 7.88 17.68 -8.76
N MET A 133 7.51 16.45 -9.11
CA MET A 133 8.27 15.54 -9.99
C MET A 133 9.73 15.33 -9.57
N ASP A 134 10.00 15.39 -8.27
CA ASP A 134 11.34 15.27 -7.66
C ASP A 134 11.45 14.07 -6.70
N GLY A 135 10.57 13.08 -6.85
CA GLY A 135 10.48 11.93 -5.95
C GLY A 135 11.59 10.90 -6.13
N ILE A 136 12.36 10.95 -7.25
CA ILE A 136 13.51 10.08 -7.49
C ILE A 136 14.77 10.83 -7.03
N LYS A 137 15.37 10.36 -5.94
CA LYS A 137 16.57 10.96 -5.36
C LYS A 137 17.82 10.22 -5.89
N LEU A 138 18.69 10.95 -6.57
CA LEU A 138 19.93 10.42 -7.14
C LEU A 138 21.16 10.79 -6.29
N GLU A 139 21.03 11.83 -5.47
CA GLU A 139 22.08 12.32 -4.58
C GLU A 139 21.58 12.28 -3.13
N PRO A 140 22.46 12.10 -2.15
CA PRO A 140 22.08 12.09 -0.74
C PRO A 140 21.38 13.37 -0.33
N GLY A 141 20.22 13.22 0.33
CA GLY A 141 19.41 14.33 0.81
C GLY A 141 20.02 15.07 2.00
N ASN A 142 19.43 16.22 2.34
CA ASN A 142 19.81 17.01 3.50
C ASN A 142 19.31 16.35 4.79
N THR A 143 20.23 15.89 5.63
CA THR A 143 19.93 15.14 6.86
C THR A 143 19.07 15.90 7.85
N LYS A 144 19.26 17.24 8.00
CA LYS A 144 18.45 18.07 8.90
C LYS A 144 17.02 18.19 8.40
N LYS A 145 16.84 18.34 7.09
CA LYS A 145 15.52 18.39 6.45
C LYS A 145 14.81 17.05 6.57
N SER A 146 15.50 15.95 6.30
CA SER A 146 14.99 14.58 6.45
C SER A 146 14.50 14.32 7.89
N ALA A 147 15.32 14.66 8.88
CA ALA A 147 14.94 14.52 10.29
C ALA A 147 13.72 15.36 10.68
N ALA A 148 13.60 16.59 10.16
CA ALA A 148 12.44 17.44 10.39
C ALA A 148 11.16 16.87 9.76
N SER A 149 11.25 16.36 8.54
CA SER A 149 10.15 15.70 7.82
C SER A 149 9.69 14.45 8.56
N LEU A 150 10.63 13.58 8.93
CA LEU A 150 10.34 12.38 9.73
C LEU A 150 9.63 12.72 11.05
N LYS A 151 10.17 13.68 11.80
CA LYS A 151 9.55 14.14 13.05
C LYS A 151 8.11 14.63 12.87
N THR A 152 7.82 15.32 11.76
CA THR A 152 6.46 15.79 11.45
C THR A 152 5.51 14.62 11.23
N VAL A 153 5.91 13.62 10.42
CA VAL A 153 5.09 12.43 10.15
C VAL A 153 4.85 11.61 11.41
N VAL A 154 5.89 11.34 12.21
CA VAL A 154 5.76 10.59 13.47
C VAL A 154 4.83 11.31 14.46
N LYS A 155 4.93 12.63 14.60
CA LYS A 155 4.01 13.42 15.45
C LYS A 155 2.58 13.39 14.92
N MET A 156 2.39 13.46 13.62
CA MET A 156 1.09 13.34 12.99
C MET A 156 0.45 11.97 13.29
N LEU A 157 1.18 10.87 13.10
CA LEU A 157 0.69 9.53 13.41
C LEU A 157 0.33 9.38 14.90
N SER A 158 1.15 9.95 15.79
CA SER A 158 0.87 9.97 17.23
C SER A 158 -0.39 10.76 17.59
N ALA A 159 -0.64 11.89 16.89
CA ALA A 159 -1.86 12.67 17.08
C ALA A 159 -3.10 11.94 16.55
N MET A 160 -3.00 11.34 15.36
CA MET A 160 -4.10 10.57 14.77
C MET A 160 -4.52 9.35 15.59
N LYS A 161 -3.63 8.82 16.41
CA LYS A 161 -3.89 7.67 17.26
C LYS A 161 -4.84 7.97 18.43
N LYS A 162 -4.94 9.22 18.85
CA LYS A 162 -5.74 9.63 20.00
C LYS A 162 -7.24 9.45 19.79
N HIS A 163 -7.71 9.61 18.55
CA HIS A 163 -9.10 9.38 18.19
C HIS A 163 -9.34 7.89 17.82
N PRO A 164 -10.44 7.25 18.24
CA PRO A 164 -11.53 7.79 19.06
C PRO A 164 -11.30 7.63 20.58
N ALA A 165 -10.22 7.01 21.01
CA ALA A 165 -10.02 6.60 22.41
C ALA A 165 -9.94 7.76 23.41
N GLU A 166 -9.38 8.91 23.01
CA GLU A 166 -9.12 10.06 23.89
C GLU A 166 -10.06 11.25 23.62
N GLY A 167 -10.88 11.20 22.56
CA GLY A 167 -11.80 12.27 22.22
C GLY A 167 -12.32 12.22 20.79
N GLY A 168 -13.01 13.29 20.38
CA GLY A 168 -13.52 13.47 19.03
C GLY A 168 -12.43 13.66 17.98
N PRO A 169 -12.80 13.79 16.69
CA PRO A 169 -11.83 13.92 15.60
C PRO A 169 -10.91 15.14 15.67
N GLU A 170 -11.27 16.17 16.43
CA GLU A 170 -10.50 17.41 16.65
C GLU A 170 -9.17 17.14 17.39
N ILE A 171 -9.13 16.11 18.25
CA ILE A 171 -7.93 15.77 19.03
C ILE A 171 -6.75 15.34 18.14
N MET A 172 -7.04 14.95 16.89
CA MET A 172 -6.01 14.60 15.90
C MET A 172 -5.23 15.80 15.38
N GLU A 173 -5.65 17.03 15.68
CA GLU A 173 -4.98 18.27 15.26
C GLU A 173 -4.61 18.29 13.75
N MET A 174 -5.51 17.81 12.89
CA MET A 174 -5.23 17.58 11.48
C MET A 174 -4.60 18.79 10.75
N THR A 175 -5.13 20.00 11.01
CA THR A 175 -4.64 21.24 10.37
C THR A 175 -3.20 21.61 10.74
N LYS A 176 -2.68 21.06 11.81
CA LYS A 176 -1.31 21.29 12.27
C LYS A 176 -0.30 20.56 11.38
N TYR A 177 -0.63 19.35 10.97
CA TYR A 177 0.28 18.47 10.25
C TYR A 177 -0.01 18.37 8.76
N TRP A 178 -1.28 18.49 8.37
CA TRP A 178 -1.73 18.28 7.00
C TRP A 178 -1.92 19.59 6.26
N HIS A 179 -1.46 19.62 5.02
CA HIS A 179 -1.69 20.76 4.13
C HIS A 179 -3.18 20.84 3.74
N PRO A 180 -3.82 22.03 3.67
CA PRO A 180 -5.24 22.14 3.29
C PRO A 180 -5.60 21.49 1.97
N LYS A 181 -4.66 21.51 1.01
CA LYS A 181 -4.81 20.92 -0.32
C LYS A 181 -4.15 19.54 -0.42
N LEU A 182 -4.10 18.77 0.69
CA LEU A 182 -3.50 17.44 0.66
C LEU A 182 -4.20 16.52 -0.34
N ASN A 183 -3.45 15.56 -0.87
CA ASN A 183 -3.97 14.35 -1.51
C ASN A 183 -3.58 13.15 -0.68
N TRP A 184 -4.55 12.32 -0.35
CA TRP A 184 -4.35 11.01 0.22
C TRP A 184 -4.67 9.97 -0.84
N TYR A 185 -3.65 9.29 -1.33
CA TYR A 185 -3.75 8.29 -2.39
C TYR A 185 -3.86 6.89 -1.76
N GLY A 186 -5.08 6.48 -1.43
CA GLY A 186 -5.36 5.16 -0.87
C GLY A 186 -5.22 4.03 -1.89
N PRO A 187 -5.20 2.77 -1.43
CA PRO A 187 -5.25 1.61 -2.33
C PRO A 187 -6.59 1.51 -3.02
N SER A 188 -6.62 0.83 -4.16
CA SER A 188 -7.88 0.47 -4.82
C SER A 188 -8.73 -0.39 -3.90
N GLY A 189 -10.04 -0.12 -3.87
CA GLY A 189 -10.96 -0.67 -2.87
C GLY A 189 -11.24 0.29 -1.71
N ILE A 190 -10.33 1.22 -1.40
CA ILE A 190 -10.57 2.35 -0.49
C ILE A 190 -10.72 3.63 -1.30
N GLY A 191 -9.81 3.89 -2.25
CA GLY A 191 -9.81 5.05 -3.13
C GLY A 191 -9.14 6.28 -2.53
N THR A 192 -9.12 7.36 -3.30
CA THR A 192 -8.41 8.60 -3.00
C THR A 192 -9.32 9.66 -2.38
N GLY A 193 -8.76 10.42 -1.40
CA GLY A 193 -9.39 11.58 -0.79
C GLY A 193 -8.61 12.88 -1.05
N ARG A 194 -9.33 13.99 -1.26
CA ARG A 194 -8.75 15.32 -1.45
C ARG A 194 -9.07 16.24 -0.26
N GLY A 195 -8.04 16.92 0.26
CA GLY A 195 -8.16 17.77 1.43
C GLY A 195 -8.41 16.99 2.72
N ILE A 196 -8.42 17.71 3.86
CA ILE A 196 -8.66 17.07 5.17
C ILE A 196 -10.06 16.44 5.22
N SER A 197 -11.08 17.12 4.72
CA SER A 197 -12.46 16.61 4.71
C SER A 197 -12.59 15.35 3.84
N GLY A 198 -11.98 15.33 2.64
CA GLY A 198 -12.02 14.16 1.77
C GLY A 198 -11.30 12.96 2.36
N PHE A 199 -10.11 13.16 2.94
CA PHE A 199 -9.39 12.12 3.65
C PHE A 199 -10.19 11.56 4.84
N ARG A 200 -10.79 12.45 5.66
CA ARG A 200 -11.59 12.06 6.82
C ARG A 200 -12.85 11.30 6.44
N ASN A 201 -13.62 11.84 5.51
CA ASN A 201 -14.97 11.32 5.22
C ASN A 201 -14.92 9.99 4.44
N TRP A 202 -13.95 9.82 3.56
CA TRP A 202 -13.88 8.66 2.68
C TRP A 202 -12.91 7.56 3.13
N HIS A 203 -12.05 7.86 4.11
CA HIS A 203 -11.13 6.87 4.66
C HIS A 203 -11.10 6.85 6.18
N GLN A 204 -10.64 7.94 6.80
CA GLN A 204 -10.24 7.92 8.21
C GLN A 204 -11.40 7.59 9.16
N ILE A 205 -12.53 8.27 9.03
CA ILE A 205 -13.68 8.06 9.93
C ILE A 205 -14.32 6.68 9.71
N PRO A 206 -14.62 6.24 8.46
CA PRO A 206 -15.10 4.87 8.23
C PRO A 206 -14.16 3.80 8.78
N PHE A 207 -12.84 3.97 8.61
CA PHE A 207 -11.84 3.05 9.13
C PHE A 207 -11.82 2.99 10.66
N LEU A 208 -11.86 4.13 11.34
CA LEU A 208 -11.83 4.21 12.80
C LEU A 208 -13.15 3.77 13.45
N ASN A 209 -14.28 4.03 12.79
CA ASN A 209 -15.56 3.51 13.24
C ASN A 209 -15.61 1.99 13.16
N ALA A 210 -15.07 1.42 12.09
CA ALA A 210 -14.99 -0.03 11.93
C ALA A 210 -14.02 -0.70 12.92
N MET A 211 -12.94 0.00 13.29
CA MET A 211 -11.83 -0.50 14.10
C MET A 211 -11.44 0.47 15.23
N PRO A 212 -12.35 0.65 16.24
CA PRO A 212 -12.17 1.69 17.26
C PRO A 212 -11.06 1.40 18.27
N ASP A 213 -10.52 0.19 18.30
CA ASP A 213 -9.42 -0.21 19.17
C ASP A 213 -8.03 0.11 18.61
N ARG A 214 -7.93 0.77 17.46
CA ARG A 214 -6.65 1.15 16.81
C ARG A 214 -5.77 1.95 17.76
N GLY A 215 -5.92 2.48 18.68
CA GLY A 215 -5.00 3.17 19.59
C GLY A 215 -4.61 2.33 20.79
N LYS A 216 -5.41 1.30 21.13
CA LYS A 216 -5.25 0.51 22.34
C LYS A 216 -4.31 -0.67 22.16
N THR A 217 -4.22 -1.17 20.95
CA THR A 217 -3.43 -2.39 20.64
C THR A 217 -2.01 -2.10 20.18
N THR A 218 -1.66 -0.82 20.00
CA THR A 218 -0.36 -0.37 19.51
C THR A 218 0.12 0.80 20.34
N THR A 219 1.06 0.56 21.26
CA THR A 219 1.79 1.62 21.96
C THR A 219 3.01 2.01 21.10
N TYR A 220 3.11 3.30 20.79
CA TYR A 220 4.33 3.87 20.21
C TYR A 220 5.38 3.94 21.31
N ASN A 221 6.56 3.44 21.00
CA ASN A 221 7.72 3.60 21.86
C ASN A 221 8.82 4.27 21.02
N ASP A 222 9.45 5.29 21.58
CA ASP A 222 10.47 6.11 20.89
C ASP A 222 11.70 5.31 20.40
N LYS A 223 11.88 4.09 20.91
CA LYS A 223 13.01 3.22 20.54
C LYS A 223 12.65 2.16 19.50
N HIS A 224 11.42 1.68 19.45
CA HIS A 224 11.04 0.51 18.64
C HIS A 224 9.76 0.70 17.81
N GLY A 225 9.19 1.90 17.76
CA GLY A 225 7.95 2.14 17.05
C GLY A 225 6.71 1.64 17.79
N TRP A 226 5.77 1.04 17.10
CA TRP A 226 4.43 0.75 17.57
C TRP A 226 4.27 -0.71 17.99
N GLY A 227 4.22 -0.97 19.30
CA GLY A 227 3.81 -2.24 19.90
C GLY A 227 4.80 -3.41 19.77
N ASP A 228 4.67 -4.38 20.67
CA ASP A 228 5.63 -5.49 20.81
C ASP A 228 5.55 -6.55 19.69
N GLN A 229 4.53 -6.53 18.85
CA GLN A 229 4.32 -7.49 17.75
C GLN A 229 4.26 -6.84 16.38
N ILE A 230 4.65 -5.58 16.28
CA ILE A 230 4.55 -4.77 15.08
C ILE A 230 5.92 -4.16 14.80
N SER A 231 6.41 -4.33 13.57
CA SER A 231 7.65 -3.70 13.15
C SER A 231 7.36 -2.48 12.27
N TYR A 232 7.96 -1.35 12.63
CA TYR A 232 7.99 -0.15 11.82
C TYR A 232 9.41 0.20 11.46
N HIS A 233 9.62 0.49 10.18
CA HIS A 233 10.90 0.95 9.68
C HIS A 233 10.68 2.30 9.02
N PHE A 234 10.89 3.38 9.78
CA PHE A 234 10.79 4.74 9.28
C PHE A 234 12.13 5.25 8.78
N PHE A 235 12.12 5.89 7.64
CA PHE A 235 13.26 6.65 7.13
C PHE A 235 12.78 7.83 6.28
N ALA A 236 13.67 8.77 6.02
CA ALA A 236 13.32 9.98 5.27
C ALA A 236 14.49 10.48 4.42
N GLU A 237 14.14 11.11 3.32
CA GLU A 237 15.07 11.82 2.45
C GLU A 237 14.45 13.15 2.01
N ASP A 238 15.03 14.26 2.43
CA ASP A 238 14.51 15.63 2.26
C ASP A 238 13.05 15.80 2.75
N ASP A 239 12.14 16.11 1.83
CA ASP A 239 10.71 16.28 2.09
C ASP A 239 9.93 14.96 2.04
N TYR A 240 10.59 13.86 1.75
CA TYR A 240 9.96 12.55 1.66
C TYR A 240 10.20 11.72 2.92
N VAL A 241 9.15 11.04 3.35
CA VAL A 241 9.20 10.08 4.46
C VAL A 241 8.59 8.78 3.99
N ALA A 242 9.18 7.67 4.38
CA ALA A 242 8.65 6.35 4.10
C ALA A 242 8.52 5.52 5.38
N VAL A 243 7.56 4.61 5.38
CA VAL A 243 7.42 3.58 6.41
C VAL A 243 7.10 2.24 5.78
N THR A 244 7.75 1.21 6.30
CA THR A 244 7.43 -0.18 6.02
C THR A 244 7.28 -0.95 7.32
N GLY A 245 6.68 -2.13 7.26
CA GLY A 245 6.48 -3.03 8.40
C GLY A 245 5.59 -4.21 8.02
N TRP A 246 5.89 -5.39 8.58
CA TRP A 246 5.22 -6.62 8.16
C TRP A 246 4.92 -7.56 9.35
N PRO A 247 3.72 -7.41 10.01
CA PRO A 247 2.73 -6.34 9.87
C PRO A 247 3.13 -5.06 10.63
N ASN A 248 2.42 -3.97 10.37
CA ASN A 248 2.61 -2.72 11.10
C ASN A 248 1.36 -2.19 11.83
N MET A 249 0.24 -2.89 11.76
CA MET A 249 -0.97 -2.57 12.52
C MET A 249 -1.66 -3.84 12.99
N THR A 250 -2.30 -3.77 14.16
CA THR A 250 -3.18 -4.81 14.69
C THR A 250 -4.41 -4.15 15.32
N GLN A 251 -5.61 -4.60 14.94
CA GLN A 251 -6.87 -4.02 15.41
C GLN A 251 -8.03 -4.99 15.18
N THR A 252 -9.20 -4.69 15.75
CA THR A 252 -10.39 -5.55 15.64
C THR A 252 -11.42 -4.91 14.73
N LEU A 253 -11.83 -5.60 13.67
CA LEU A 253 -12.96 -5.20 12.83
C LEU A 253 -14.26 -5.56 13.54
N SER A 254 -14.86 -4.59 14.24
CA SER A 254 -15.94 -4.84 15.19
C SER A 254 -17.19 -3.98 15.01
N HIS A 255 -17.08 -2.69 14.67
CA HIS A 255 -18.20 -1.77 14.58
C HIS A 255 -18.48 -1.39 13.12
N ASP A 256 -19.71 -1.12 12.78
CA ASP A 256 -20.22 -0.59 11.50
C ASP A 256 -19.83 -1.40 10.24
N GLY A 257 -18.92 -2.36 10.35
CA GLY A 257 -18.31 -3.01 9.20
C GLY A 257 -17.37 -2.09 8.44
N TRP A 258 -16.79 -2.58 7.35
CA TRP A 258 -15.87 -1.81 6.53
C TRP A 258 -15.88 -2.28 5.08
N LEU A 259 -15.84 -1.33 4.14
CA LEU A 259 -15.78 -1.60 2.70
C LEU A 259 -16.87 -2.57 2.21
N GLY A 260 -18.08 -2.41 2.73
CA GLY A 260 -19.22 -3.26 2.40
C GLY A 260 -19.25 -4.64 3.09
N ILE A 261 -18.34 -4.87 4.04
CA ILE A 261 -18.26 -6.10 4.80
C ILE A 261 -18.81 -5.89 6.21
N ALA A 262 -19.75 -6.74 6.62
CA ALA A 262 -20.27 -6.75 7.98
C ALA A 262 -19.17 -7.06 9.01
N PRO A 263 -19.25 -6.52 10.24
CA PRO A 263 -18.21 -6.69 11.24
C PRO A 263 -18.12 -8.13 11.75
N PRO A 264 -16.99 -8.83 11.53
CA PRO A 264 -16.84 -10.22 11.98
C PRO A 264 -16.40 -10.33 13.45
N ASN A 265 -16.21 -9.22 14.17
CA ASN A 265 -15.61 -9.16 15.51
C ASN A 265 -14.26 -9.90 15.60
N LYS A 266 -13.44 -9.73 14.59
CA LYS A 266 -12.18 -10.46 14.45
C LYS A 266 -10.98 -9.52 14.52
N LYS A 267 -9.98 -9.93 15.30
CA LYS A 267 -8.68 -9.27 15.34
C LYS A 267 -7.93 -9.57 14.06
N ILE A 268 -7.41 -8.54 13.41
CA ILE A 268 -6.67 -8.60 12.16
C ILE A 268 -5.32 -7.90 12.30
N GLN A 269 -4.37 -8.37 11.51
CA GLN A 269 -3.11 -7.70 11.28
C GLN A 269 -3.15 -7.02 9.91
N ILE A 270 -2.64 -5.80 9.83
CA ILE A 270 -2.61 -5.04 8.59
C ILE A 270 -1.15 -4.78 8.21
N ARG A 271 -0.86 -4.99 6.96
CA ARG A 271 0.40 -4.64 6.31
C ARG A 271 0.17 -3.39 5.51
N SER A 272 0.98 -2.33 5.75
CA SER A 272 0.89 -1.05 5.07
C SER A 272 2.27 -0.56 4.69
N LEU A 273 2.40 -0.06 3.49
CA LEU A 273 3.62 0.55 2.97
C LEU A 273 3.28 1.95 2.49
N ASP A 274 3.84 2.98 3.16
CA ASP A 274 3.40 4.36 2.96
C ASP A 274 4.55 5.29 2.60
N PHE A 275 4.23 6.30 1.77
CA PHE A 275 5.10 7.43 1.47
C PHE A 275 4.36 8.74 1.73
N TRP A 276 5.07 9.72 2.27
CA TRP A 276 4.60 11.09 2.46
C TRP A 276 5.55 12.06 1.78
N ARG A 277 4.99 13.09 1.15
CA ARG A 277 5.76 14.28 0.74
C ARG A 277 5.26 15.49 1.51
N LEU A 278 6.18 16.23 2.07
CA LEU A 278 5.91 17.46 2.81
C LEU A 278 6.12 18.69 1.91
N GLU A 279 5.39 19.72 2.21
CA GLU A 279 5.50 21.05 1.61
C GLU A 279 5.36 22.10 2.70
N ASN A 280 6.37 22.93 2.88
CA ASN A 280 6.43 23.92 3.95
C ASN A 280 6.14 23.31 5.34
N GLY A 281 6.72 22.15 5.64
CA GLY A 281 6.59 21.45 6.92
C GLY A 281 5.24 20.77 7.15
N LYS A 282 4.35 20.70 6.15
CA LYS A 282 3.06 20.01 6.22
C LYS A 282 2.96 18.89 5.18
N ILE A 283 2.26 17.83 5.51
CA ILE A 283 2.04 16.69 4.62
C ILE A 283 1.12 17.12 3.48
N ARG A 284 1.64 17.11 2.27
CA ARG A 284 0.96 17.57 1.06
C ARG A 284 0.41 16.43 0.22
N GLU A 285 1.13 15.32 0.20
CA GLU A 285 0.78 14.09 -0.52
C GLU A 285 1.13 12.88 0.34
N ASN A 286 0.28 11.86 0.27
CA ASN A 286 0.52 10.60 0.96
C ASN A 286 0.05 9.44 0.08
N TRP A 287 0.97 8.58 -0.28
CA TRP A 287 0.72 7.34 -1.03
C TRP A 287 0.68 6.19 -0.04
N VAL A 288 -0.40 5.42 -0.08
CA VAL A 288 -0.67 4.32 0.85
C VAL A 288 -1.03 3.07 0.06
N LEU A 289 -0.38 1.95 0.38
CA LEU A 289 -0.84 0.63 -0.01
C LEU A 289 -1.05 -0.25 1.22
N LEU A 290 -2.20 -0.89 1.26
CA LEU A 290 -2.56 -1.92 2.23
C LEU A 290 -2.71 -3.27 1.53
N ASP A 291 -2.29 -4.35 2.17
CA ASP A 291 -2.62 -5.70 1.71
C ASP A 291 -4.09 -6.03 2.02
N LEU A 292 -5.00 -5.40 1.25
CA LEU A 292 -6.45 -5.56 1.44
C LEU A 292 -6.90 -7.01 1.23
N LEU A 293 -6.27 -7.72 0.31
CA LEU A 293 -6.61 -9.12 0.03
C LEU A 293 -6.28 -10.02 1.21
N ASP A 294 -5.20 -9.72 1.94
CA ASP A 294 -4.87 -10.42 3.19
C ASP A 294 -5.86 -10.08 4.31
N ILE A 295 -6.30 -8.83 4.42
CA ILE A 295 -7.34 -8.44 5.38
C ILE A 295 -8.62 -9.24 5.12
N TYR A 296 -9.08 -9.31 3.88
CA TYR A 296 -10.25 -10.11 3.51
C TYR A 296 -10.07 -11.59 3.85
N ARG A 297 -8.91 -12.16 3.52
CA ARG A 297 -8.58 -13.54 3.88
C ARG A 297 -8.64 -13.79 5.39
N GLN A 298 -8.08 -12.89 6.20
CA GLN A 298 -8.09 -13.01 7.65
C GLN A 298 -9.51 -13.05 8.24
N ILE A 299 -10.43 -12.32 7.65
CA ILE A 299 -11.84 -12.32 8.07
C ILE A 299 -12.71 -13.40 7.42
N GLY A 300 -12.11 -14.27 6.61
CA GLY A 300 -12.79 -15.42 6.00
C GLY A 300 -13.46 -15.12 4.66
N ILE A 301 -13.07 -14.04 3.99
CA ILE A 301 -13.55 -13.70 2.64
C ILE A 301 -12.50 -14.09 1.62
N ASP A 302 -12.82 -15.09 0.80
CA ASP A 302 -11.99 -15.49 -0.34
C ASP A 302 -12.37 -14.64 -1.56
N VAL A 303 -11.59 -13.58 -1.80
CA VAL A 303 -11.79 -12.65 -2.92
C VAL A 303 -11.60 -13.35 -4.26
N PHE A 304 -10.65 -14.31 -4.35
CA PHE A 304 -10.39 -15.04 -5.59
C PHE A 304 -11.49 -16.06 -5.92
N ALA A 305 -12.07 -16.70 -4.93
CA ALA A 305 -13.26 -17.53 -5.14
C ALA A 305 -14.43 -16.69 -5.65
N ARG A 306 -14.68 -15.51 -5.06
CA ARG A 306 -15.68 -14.56 -5.55
C ARG A 306 -15.38 -14.06 -6.97
N LEU A 307 -14.11 -13.79 -7.28
CA LEU A 307 -13.67 -13.42 -8.63
C LEU A 307 -14.01 -14.51 -9.65
N LYS A 308 -13.76 -15.78 -9.32
CA LYS A 308 -14.10 -16.92 -10.18
C LYS A 308 -15.59 -17.01 -10.43
N GLU A 309 -16.42 -16.86 -9.41
CA GLU A 309 -17.88 -16.83 -9.57
C GLU A 309 -18.33 -15.63 -10.42
N PHE A 310 -17.79 -14.47 -10.18
CA PHE A 310 -18.07 -13.27 -10.95
C PHE A 310 -17.70 -13.42 -12.44
N ASN A 311 -16.59 -14.08 -12.73
CA ASN A 311 -16.13 -14.31 -14.10
C ASN A 311 -16.89 -15.43 -14.84
N LYS A 312 -17.61 -16.33 -14.16
CA LYS A 312 -18.41 -17.38 -14.81
C LYS A 312 -19.42 -16.79 -15.78
N SER A 313 -20.06 -15.68 -15.45
CA SER A 313 -20.99 -15.01 -16.35
C SER A 313 -20.34 -14.46 -17.61
N ARG A 314 -19.04 -14.19 -17.58
CA ARG A 314 -18.25 -13.66 -18.70
C ARG A 314 -17.76 -14.74 -19.64
N SER A 315 -17.37 -15.91 -19.11
CA SER A 315 -16.87 -17.02 -19.94
C SER A 315 -17.92 -17.57 -20.89
N PHE A 316 -19.20 -17.32 -20.63
CA PHE A 316 -20.30 -17.77 -21.49
C PHE A 316 -20.48 -16.90 -22.76
N GLN A 317 -19.96 -15.67 -22.80
CA GLN A 317 -20.22 -14.74 -23.92
C GLN A 317 -19.01 -14.36 -24.77
N GLY A 318 -17.76 -14.70 -24.42
CA GLY A 318 -16.70 -13.95 -25.04
C GLY A 318 -15.38 -14.59 -25.41
N ASN A 319 -14.95 -15.66 -24.79
CA ASN A 319 -13.55 -16.09 -24.92
C ASN A 319 -13.15 -16.74 -26.26
N LYS A 320 -14.10 -17.03 -27.14
CA LYS A 320 -13.76 -17.49 -28.50
C LYS A 320 -13.35 -16.36 -29.44
N ASN A 321 -13.74 -15.11 -29.13
CA ASN A 321 -13.45 -13.96 -29.99
C ASN A 321 -12.21 -13.15 -29.58
N TYR A 322 -11.74 -13.29 -28.33
CA TYR A 322 -10.57 -12.53 -27.86
C TYR A 322 -9.24 -13.14 -28.30
N VAL A 323 -9.13 -14.47 -28.37
CA VAL A 323 -7.89 -15.15 -28.77
C VAL A 323 -7.72 -15.14 -30.30
N GLY A 324 -8.80 -15.01 -31.06
CA GLY A 324 -8.75 -15.01 -32.53
C GLY A 324 -8.49 -13.65 -33.18
N ALA A 325 -8.53 -12.57 -32.41
CA ALA A 325 -8.33 -11.19 -32.94
C ALA A 325 -6.91 -10.64 -32.71
N MET A 326 -6.01 -11.43 -32.11
CA MET A 326 -4.64 -11.01 -31.77
C MET A 326 -3.54 -11.86 -32.43
N ILE A 327 -3.84 -12.59 -33.49
CA ILE A 327 -2.82 -13.23 -34.35
C ILE A 327 -2.85 -12.58 -35.72
#